data_fb550195a6c8f787fbdcf26d8bb6f9ba
#
_entry.id   fb550195a6c8f787fbdcf26d8bb6f9ba
#
_cell.length_a   1.000
_cell.length_b   1.000
_cell.length_c   1.000
_cell.angle_alpha   90.00
_cell.angle_beta   90.00
_cell.angle_gamma   90.00
#
_symmetry.space_group_name_H-M   'P 1'
#
loop_
_entity.id
_entity.type
_entity.pdbx_description
1 polymer ?
#
loop_
_entity_poly.entity_id
_entity_poly.type
_entity_poly.pdbx_seq_one_letter_code
_entity_poly.pdbx_strand_id
1 'polypeptide(L)'
;MNKPQVLVFIDWYKPFFKAGGPVRSMVNLVDHLHGRIDFHIVTGDRDYTATQAPEALAKDQWVQLGAGEHVWYASAGKRSLKQWRGLLHERAWDVVYINGLYSKWSTIAPLWLLRGSKQRRIVAVRGMLARGPMRQSAAKKRGFLLAMKTAGCFKGVEFQATNAEEVEDIKRWIGREAKVNLVPNLGRKLESKAPAAISKRAGELRLVSVGRIAPEKNTLFAIEQLREAQGEVRFDLYGTVYDQAYWKRCQESIAQLPLNVKVEWHDHIGEERVRGVIEQAHAVLMPSVGENFGHTMLEALVAGRPLLISDRTPWKDLEAKRAGWDLPLEEPERFRGVIEELVAMDQPAYDAWVRGAAALGQRYLADPSSVERSLALFSR
;
A
#
# COMPACT_ATOMS: atom_id res chain seq x y z
N MET A 1 30.35 -13.48 2.17
CA MET A 1 29.74 -13.28 0.83
C MET A 1 29.47 -11.80 0.66
N ASN A 2 29.77 -11.24 -0.52
CA ASN A 2 29.39 -9.85 -0.80
C ASN A 2 27.87 -9.73 -0.83
N LYS A 3 27.34 -8.65 -0.24
CA LYS A 3 25.89 -8.37 -0.29
C LYS A 3 25.45 -8.06 -1.71
N PRO A 4 24.28 -8.55 -2.16
CA PRO A 4 23.74 -8.16 -3.46
C PRO A 4 23.61 -6.66 -3.59
N GLN A 5 24.04 -6.10 -4.71
CA GLN A 5 23.94 -4.69 -5.07
C GLN A 5 22.68 -4.48 -5.92
N VAL A 6 21.68 -3.81 -5.35
CA VAL A 6 20.38 -3.63 -6.01
C VAL A 6 20.15 -2.17 -6.35
N LEU A 7 20.04 -1.86 -7.65
CA LEU A 7 19.63 -0.53 -8.11
C LEU A 7 18.11 -0.47 -8.22
N VAL A 8 17.48 0.42 -7.49
CA VAL A 8 16.02 0.60 -7.43
C VAL A 8 15.61 1.86 -8.15
N PHE A 9 14.57 1.77 -8.98
CA PHE A 9 13.87 2.94 -9.54
C PHE A 9 12.47 3.03 -9.00
N ILE A 10 12.14 4.15 -8.35
CA ILE A 10 10.82 4.43 -7.77
C ILE A 10 10.51 5.92 -7.85
N ASP A 11 9.25 6.31 -8.03
CA ASP A 11 8.88 7.72 -8.19
C ASP A 11 9.03 8.54 -6.91
N TRP A 12 8.69 7.93 -5.76
CA TRP A 12 8.76 8.57 -4.43
C TRP A 12 9.38 7.61 -3.42
N TYR A 13 10.23 8.15 -2.57
CA TYR A 13 10.87 7.41 -1.47
C TYR A 13 11.07 8.34 -0.26
N LYS A 14 11.58 7.85 0.87
CA LYS A 14 11.84 8.66 2.07
C LYS A 14 12.47 10.02 1.70
N PRO A 15 12.05 11.15 2.27
CA PRO A 15 11.02 11.32 3.29
C PRO A 15 9.59 11.52 2.72
N PHE A 16 9.34 11.18 1.46
CA PHE A 16 8.12 11.47 0.70
C PHE A 16 7.13 10.30 0.77
N PHE A 17 6.11 10.41 1.62
CA PHE A 17 5.17 9.32 1.87
C PHE A 17 3.74 9.54 1.32
N LYS A 18 3.41 10.73 0.80
CA LYS A 18 2.06 11.05 0.33
C LYS A 18 1.57 10.13 -0.80
N ALA A 19 2.47 9.56 -1.60
CA ALA A 19 2.11 8.58 -2.62
C ALA A 19 1.59 7.24 -2.05
N GLY A 20 1.75 6.99 -0.74
CA GLY A 20 1.12 5.89 -0.03
C GLY A 20 1.77 4.52 -0.20
N GLY A 21 0.95 3.50 -0.51
CA GLY A 21 1.34 2.08 -0.46
C GLY A 21 2.65 1.68 -1.15
N PRO A 22 2.95 2.09 -2.40
CA PRO A 22 4.20 1.72 -3.07
C PRO A 22 5.46 2.18 -2.34
N VAL A 23 5.44 3.40 -1.76
CA VAL A 23 6.55 3.93 -0.96
C VAL A 23 6.72 3.12 0.31
N ARG A 24 5.63 2.89 1.05
CA ARG A 24 5.64 2.07 2.28
C ARG A 24 6.17 0.67 2.02
N SER A 25 5.72 0.03 0.94
CA SER A 25 6.20 -1.31 0.57
C SER A 25 7.70 -1.34 0.31
N MET A 26 8.25 -0.30 -0.35
CA MET A 26 9.68 -0.23 -0.62
C MET A 26 10.49 0.05 0.65
N VAL A 27 10.04 0.99 1.48
CA VAL A 27 10.66 1.29 2.78
C VAL A 27 10.71 0.04 3.65
N ASN A 28 9.58 -0.65 3.80
CA ASN A 28 9.52 -1.89 4.60
C ASN A 28 10.44 -2.98 4.04
N LEU A 29 10.52 -3.11 2.71
CA LEU A 29 11.43 -4.06 2.07
C LEU A 29 12.89 -3.77 2.44
N VAL A 30 13.32 -2.51 2.33
CA VAL A 30 14.68 -2.07 2.70
C VAL A 30 14.93 -2.32 4.18
N ASP A 31 13.99 -1.94 5.04
CA ASP A 31 14.12 -2.11 6.49
C ASP A 31 14.25 -3.59 6.89
N HIS A 32 13.47 -4.49 6.29
CA HIS A 32 13.55 -5.93 6.57
C HIS A 32 14.82 -6.59 6.04
N LEU A 33 15.32 -6.13 4.90
CA LEU A 33 16.52 -6.69 4.27
C LEU A 33 17.80 -5.93 4.62
N HIS A 34 17.70 -4.95 5.52
CA HIS A 34 18.83 -4.21 6.05
C HIS A 34 19.96 -5.13 6.49
N GLY A 35 21.17 -4.79 6.09
CA GLY A 35 22.37 -5.59 6.41
C GLY A 35 22.57 -6.85 5.55
N ARG A 36 21.59 -7.26 4.75
CA ARG A 36 21.67 -8.42 3.84
C ARG A 36 21.76 -8.04 2.36
N ILE A 37 21.25 -6.86 2.00
CA ILE A 37 21.25 -6.29 0.64
C ILE A 37 21.70 -4.84 0.74
N ASP A 38 22.45 -4.36 -0.26
CA ASP A 38 22.80 -2.96 -0.42
C ASP A 38 21.88 -2.34 -1.48
N PHE A 39 20.94 -1.50 -1.04
CA PHE A 39 19.99 -0.82 -1.90
C PHE A 39 20.49 0.56 -2.33
N HIS A 40 20.45 0.82 -3.63
CA HIS A 40 20.74 2.10 -4.25
C HIS A 40 19.46 2.59 -4.95
N ILE A 41 18.81 3.60 -4.39
CA ILE A 41 17.44 3.98 -4.74
C ILE A 41 17.45 5.30 -5.48
N VAL A 42 16.98 5.29 -6.72
CA VAL A 42 16.80 6.48 -7.55
C VAL A 42 15.34 6.92 -7.49
N THR A 43 15.10 8.13 -7.02
CA THR A 43 13.75 8.66 -6.79
C THR A 43 13.64 10.14 -7.18
N GLY A 44 12.43 10.69 -7.11
CA GLY A 44 12.20 12.12 -7.29
C GLY A 44 12.67 12.95 -6.09
N ASP A 45 12.85 14.25 -6.31
CA ASP A 45 13.31 15.21 -5.31
C ASP A 45 12.18 15.89 -4.50
N ARG A 46 10.93 15.47 -4.71
CA ARG A 46 9.74 16.06 -4.05
C ARG A 46 8.64 15.07 -3.85
N ASP A 47 7.77 15.34 -2.87
CA ASP A 47 6.63 14.48 -2.56
C ASP A 47 5.54 14.56 -3.65
N TYR A 48 4.63 13.63 -3.62
CA TYR A 48 3.45 13.62 -4.48
C TYR A 48 2.66 14.93 -4.30
N THR A 49 2.26 15.53 -5.41
CA THR A 49 1.59 16.86 -5.48
C THR A 49 2.44 18.07 -5.06
N ALA A 50 3.63 17.89 -4.50
CA ALA A 50 4.49 19.01 -4.16
C ALA A 50 5.08 19.66 -5.43
N THR A 51 5.06 20.99 -5.51
CA THR A 51 5.61 21.76 -6.62
C THR A 51 7.11 22.02 -6.47
N GLN A 52 7.60 22.01 -5.23
CA GLN A 52 9.00 22.32 -4.90
C GLN A 52 9.63 21.19 -4.07
N ALA A 53 10.93 21.03 -4.24
CA ALA A 53 11.73 20.14 -3.39
C ALA A 53 12.06 20.86 -2.07
N PRO A 54 12.22 20.11 -0.94
CA PRO A 54 12.75 20.70 0.28
C PRO A 54 14.14 21.31 0.06
N GLU A 55 14.39 22.48 0.62
CA GLU A 55 15.67 23.20 0.46
C GLU A 55 16.87 22.42 0.97
N ALA A 56 16.70 21.79 2.14
CA ALA A 56 17.77 21.01 2.79
C ALA A 56 18.05 19.65 2.12
N LEU A 57 17.28 19.27 1.08
CA LEU A 57 17.46 17.97 0.43
C LEU A 57 18.70 17.97 -0.48
N ALA A 58 19.68 17.13 -0.19
CA ALA A 58 20.79 16.89 -1.09
C ALA A 58 20.31 16.16 -2.36
N LYS A 59 20.49 16.80 -3.53
CA LYS A 59 19.99 16.34 -4.83
C LYS A 59 21.13 15.99 -5.77
N ASP A 60 20.83 15.12 -6.74
CA ASP A 60 21.71 14.75 -7.86
C ASP A 60 23.06 14.15 -7.41
N GLN A 61 23.05 13.51 -6.26
CA GLN A 61 24.18 12.74 -5.68
C GLN A 61 23.65 11.64 -4.78
N TRP A 62 24.48 10.64 -4.50
CA TRP A 62 24.16 9.59 -3.52
C TRP A 62 24.18 10.14 -2.10
N VAL A 63 23.12 9.89 -1.37
CA VAL A 63 22.97 10.21 0.06
C VAL A 63 22.76 8.89 0.80
N GLN A 64 23.57 8.63 1.80
CA GLN A 64 23.41 7.46 2.66
C GLN A 64 22.38 7.78 3.76
N LEU A 65 21.26 7.06 3.79
CA LEU A 65 20.22 7.18 4.83
C LEU A 65 20.39 6.14 5.95
N GLY A 66 21.02 5.02 5.65
CA GLY A 66 21.26 3.94 6.59
C GLY A 66 22.35 3.00 6.08
N ALA A 67 22.72 2.00 6.87
CA ALA A 67 23.72 1.02 6.45
C ALA A 67 23.16 0.16 5.29
N GLY A 68 23.75 0.29 4.09
CA GLY A 68 23.26 -0.38 2.87
C GLY A 68 22.01 0.25 2.26
N GLU A 69 21.71 1.52 2.60
CA GLU A 69 20.63 2.30 2.01
C GLU A 69 21.19 3.62 1.47
N HIS A 70 21.28 3.73 0.15
CA HIS A 70 21.76 4.90 -0.58
C HIS A 70 20.64 5.44 -1.46
N VAL A 71 20.41 6.76 -1.45
CA VAL A 71 19.32 7.39 -2.20
C VAL A 71 19.86 8.50 -3.08
N TRP A 72 19.43 8.48 -4.35
CA TRP A 72 19.66 9.54 -5.33
C TRP A 72 18.35 10.29 -5.57
N TYR A 73 18.29 11.51 -5.10
CA TYR A 73 17.13 12.38 -5.34
C TYR A 73 17.33 13.16 -6.64
N ALA A 74 16.69 12.70 -7.71
CA ALA A 74 16.82 13.29 -9.03
C ALA A 74 16.00 14.58 -9.16
N SER A 75 16.68 15.72 -9.34
CA SER A 75 16.01 16.98 -9.66
C SER A 75 15.36 16.93 -11.05
N ALA A 76 14.32 17.73 -11.27
CA ALA A 76 13.58 17.72 -12.54
C ALA A 76 14.49 17.98 -13.76
N GLY A 77 15.47 18.87 -13.61
CA GLY A 77 16.41 19.22 -14.68
C GLY A 77 17.45 18.15 -14.99
N LYS A 78 17.69 17.21 -14.07
CA LYS A 78 18.67 16.12 -14.24
C LYS A 78 18.03 14.80 -14.67
N ARG A 79 16.71 14.69 -14.70
CA ARG A 79 16.02 13.49 -15.20
C ARG A 79 16.20 13.37 -16.71
N SER A 80 17.18 12.59 -17.14
CA SER A 80 17.51 12.38 -18.54
C SER A 80 17.98 10.96 -18.81
N LEU A 81 17.86 10.47 -20.05
CA LEU A 81 18.38 9.17 -20.44
C LEU A 81 19.90 9.06 -20.24
N LYS A 82 20.63 10.17 -20.42
CA LYS A 82 22.08 10.24 -20.17
C LYS A 82 22.38 9.97 -18.70
N GLN A 83 21.68 10.63 -17.79
CA GLN A 83 21.86 10.44 -16.35
C GLN A 83 21.51 9.02 -15.91
N TRP A 84 20.37 8.47 -16.40
CA TRP A 84 19.97 7.10 -16.08
C TRP A 84 20.96 6.08 -16.61
N ARG A 85 21.50 6.29 -17.82
CA ARG A 85 22.58 5.45 -18.37
C ARG A 85 23.81 5.51 -17.49
N GLY A 86 24.20 6.69 -17.01
CA GLY A 86 25.32 6.86 -16.06
C GLY A 86 25.12 5.99 -14.81
N LEU A 87 23.97 6.12 -14.13
CA LEU A 87 23.66 5.35 -12.91
C LEU A 87 23.60 3.83 -13.17
N LEU A 88 23.04 3.41 -14.32
CA LEU A 88 22.99 2.00 -14.70
C LEU A 88 24.36 1.37 -14.96
N HIS A 89 25.36 2.16 -15.36
CA HIS A 89 26.73 1.70 -15.64
C HIS A 89 27.77 2.11 -14.59
N GLU A 90 27.35 2.78 -13.52
CA GLU A 90 28.27 3.26 -12.47
C GLU A 90 29.01 2.10 -11.78
N ARG A 91 28.36 0.96 -11.66
CA ARG A 91 28.92 -0.28 -11.10
C ARG A 91 28.21 -1.52 -11.65
N ALA A 92 28.71 -2.70 -11.30
CA ALA A 92 28.01 -3.94 -11.58
C ALA A 92 26.85 -4.11 -10.59
N TRP A 93 25.62 -4.01 -11.09
CA TRP A 93 24.42 -4.27 -10.31
C TRP A 93 24.03 -5.74 -10.41
N ASP A 94 23.75 -6.40 -9.30
CA ASP A 94 23.21 -7.77 -9.32
C ASP A 94 21.78 -7.78 -9.85
N VAL A 95 20.98 -6.79 -9.46
CA VAL A 95 19.57 -6.63 -9.89
C VAL A 95 19.26 -5.15 -10.11
N VAL A 96 18.51 -4.86 -11.18
CA VAL A 96 17.79 -3.59 -11.34
C VAL A 96 16.32 -3.82 -11.01
N TYR A 97 15.85 -3.21 -9.94
CA TYR A 97 14.49 -3.35 -9.43
C TYR A 97 13.66 -2.10 -9.72
N ILE A 98 12.55 -2.28 -10.41
CA ILE A 98 11.68 -1.23 -10.90
C ILE A 98 10.35 -1.29 -10.15
N ASN A 99 10.02 -0.25 -9.41
CA ASN A 99 8.81 -0.19 -8.60
C ASN A 99 7.73 0.63 -9.29
N GLY A 100 6.75 -0.05 -9.87
CA GLY A 100 5.67 0.52 -10.66
C GLY A 100 5.80 0.23 -12.16
N LEU A 101 4.79 0.61 -12.95
CA LEU A 101 4.68 0.19 -14.35
C LEU A 101 4.58 1.36 -15.35
N TYR A 102 4.04 2.51 -14.97
CA TYR A 102 3.66 3.56 -15.91
C TYR A 102 4.53 4.84 -15.84
N SER A 103 5.51 4.88 -14.95
CA SER A 103 6.36 6.04 -14.77
C SER A 103 7.33 6.23 -15.94
N LYS A 104 7.39 7.44 -16.48
CA LYS A 104 8.34 7.79 -17.54
C LYS A 104 9.80 7.54 -17.10
N TRP A 105 10.14 8.01 -15.91
CA TRP A 105 11.53 8.00 -15.44
C TRP A 105 11.88 6.78 -14.59
N SER A 106 10.95 6.31 -13.77
CA SER A 106 11.23 5.17 -12.89
C SER A 106 10.93 3.81 -13.52
N THR A 107 10.22 3.77 -14.67
CA THR A 107 9.89 2.51 -15.35
C THR A 107 10.31 2.49 -16.81
N ILE A 108 9.81 3.43 -17.61
CA ILE A 108 10.01 3.38 -19.08
C ILE A 108 11.49 3.60 -19.41
N ALA A 109 12.11 4.63 -18.85
CA ALA A 109 13.50 4.98 -19.14
C ALA A 109 14.49 3.86 -18.78
N PRO A 110 14.49 3.26 -17.57
CA PRO A 110 15.39 2.15 -17.26
C PRO A 110 15.10 0.89 -18.09
N LEU A 111 13.84 0.52 -18.32
CA LEU A 111 13.50 -0.63 -19.17
C LEU A 111 13.96 -0.42 -20.62
N TRP A 112 13.80 0.80 -21.15
CA TRP A 112 14.25 1.13 -22.50
C TRP A 112 15.77 1.05 -22.63
N LEU A 113 16.51 1.60 -21.67
CA LEU A 113 17.98 1.58 -21.67
C LEU A 113 18.55 0.18 -21.48
N LEU A 114 17.87 -0.69 -20.75
CA LEU A 114 18.28 -2.06 -20.49
C LEU A 114 17.73 -3.06 -21.52
N ARG A 115 17.03 -2.60 -22.55
CA ARG A 115 16.48 -3.46 -23.60
C ARG A 115 17.61 -4.24 -24.27
N GLY A 116 17.46 -5.56 -24.35
CA GLY A 116 18.46 -6.45 -24.94
C GLY A 116 19.71 -6.70 -24.08
N SER A 117 19.84 -6.05 -22.91
CA SER A 117 20.95 -6.32 -22.00
C SER A 117 20.74 -7.63 -21.22
N LYS A 118 21.85 -8.23 -20.74
CA LYS A 118 21.84 -9.39 -19.84
C LYS A 118 21.59 -9.03 -18.37
N GLN A 119 21.47 -7.74 -18.05
CA GLN A 119 21.20 -7.26 -16.70
C GLN A 119 19.90 -7.86 -16.18
N ARG A 120 19.93 -8.48 -15.01
CA ARG A 120 18.73 -8.99 -14.34
C ARG A 120 17.82 -7.83 -13.94
N ARG A 121 16.57 -7.88 -14.37
CA ARG A 121 15.56 -6.82 -14.17
C ARG A 121 14.32 -7.41 -13.55
N ILE A 122 13.86 -6.79 -12.46
CA ILE A 122 12.64 -7.18 -11.78
C ILE A 122 11.69 -5.99 -11.77
N VAL A 123 10.44 -6.19 -12.18
CA VAL A 123 9.39 -5.16 -12.14
C VAL A 123 8.34 -5.56 -11.12
N ALA A 124 8.16 -4.74 -10.08
CA ALA A 124 7.06 -4.86 -9.13
C ALA A 124 5.86 -4.08 -9.63
N VAL A 125 4.79 -4.75 -10.00
CA VAL A 125 3.63 -4.17 -10.70
C VAL A 125 2.73 -3.34 -9.75
N ARG A 126 2.70 -3.69 -8.48
CA ARG A 126 1.99 -2.93 -7.41
C ARG A 126 0.50 -2.72 -7.67
N GLY A 127 -0.19 -3.73 -8.18
CA GLY A 127 -1.64 -3.68 -8.46
C GLY A 127 -2.04 -2.86 -9.68
N MET A 128 -1.08 -2.31 -10.42
CA MET A 128 -1.38 -1.41 -11.54
C MET A 128 -2.05 -2.13 -12.73
N LEU A 129 -2.01 -3.46 -12.76
CA LEU A 129 -2.69 -4.30 -13.76
C LEU A 129 -4.04 -4.86 -13.29
N ALA A 130 -4.45 -4.62 -12.05
CA ALA A 130 -5.73 -5.04 -11.52
C ALA A 130 -6.90 -4.42 -12.27
N ARG A 131 -8.08 -5.06 -12.21
CA ARG A 131 -9.27 -4.64 -12.96
C ARG A 131 -9.64 -3.17 -12.75
N GLY A 132 -9.63 -2.70 -11.49
CA GLY A 132 -9.97 -1.31 -11.14
C GLY A 132 -9.04 -0.30 -11.82
N PRO A 133 -7.72 -0.30 -11.53
CA PRO A 133 -6.77 0.55 -12.20
C PRO A 133 -6.78 0.44 -13.73
N MET A 134 -6.97 -0.76 -14.29
CA MET A 134 -6.98 -0.95 -15.75
C MET A 134 -8.23 -0.38 -16.43
N ARG A 135 -9.37 -0.24 -15.73
CA ARG A 135 -10.57 0.44 -16.25
C ARG A 135 -10.34 1.94 -16.41
N GLN A 136 -9.59 2.54 -15.54
CA GLN A 136 -9.22 3.97 -15.64
C GLN A 136 -8.24 4.17 -16.79
N SER A 137 -8.64 4.95 -17.82
CA SER A 137 -7.85 5.20 -19.03
C SER A 137 -7.47 3.91 -19.79
N ALA A 138 -8.37 2.96 -19.89
CA ALA A 138 -8.12 1.60 -20.41
C ALA A 138 -7.41 1.60 -21.78
N ALA A 139 -7.84 2.41 -22.73
CA ALA A 139 -7.25 2.49 -24.07
C ALA A 139 -5.78 2.93 -24.01
N LYS A 140 -5.47 3.98 -23.22
CA LYS A 140 -4.10 4.49 -23.05
C LYS A 140 -3.18 3.42 -22.43
N LYS A 141 -3.64 2.72 -21.38
CA LYS A 141 -2.86 1.68 -20.70
C LYS A 141 -2.63 0.46 -21.59
N ARG A 142 -3.65 0.03 -22.32
CA ARG A 142 -3.52 -1.08 -23.29
C ARG A 142 -2.53 -0.72 -24.42
N GLY A 143 -2.67 0.48 -24.99
CA GLY A 143 -1.72 0.98 -26.00
C GLY A 143 -0.30 1.06 -25.48
N PHE A 144 -0.10 1.55 -24.26
CA PHE A 144 1.19 1.59 -23.59
C PHE A 144 1.79 0.17 -23.42
N LEU A 145 1.03 -0.78 -22.89
CA LEU A 145 1.51 -2.16 -22.71
C LEU A 145 1.88 -2.81 -24.05
N LEU A 146 1.07 -2.60 -25.08
CA LEU A 146 1.35 -3.08 -26.43
C LEU A 146 2.66 -2.48 -26.97
N ALA A 147 2.83 -1.16 -26.87
CA ALA A 147 4.04 -0.48 -27.31
C ALA A 147 5.29 -0.97 -26.57
N MET A 148 5.24 -1.15 -25.25
CA MET A 148 6.36 -1.68 -24.46
C MET A 148 6.69 -3.13 -24.83
N LYS A 149 5.67 -3.95 -25.13
CA LYS A 149 5.86 -5.35 -25.59
C LYS A 149 6.51 -5.40 -26.96
N THR A 150 5.96 -4.68 -27.95
CA THR A 150 6.49 -4.65 -29.32
C THR A 150 7.88 -4.06 -29.38
N ALA A 151 8.18 -3.07 -28.53
CA ALA A 151 9.54 -2.53 -28.36
C ALA A 151 10.51 -3.50 -27.67
N GLY A 152 10.05 -4.66 -27.18
CA GLY A 152 10.88 -5.64 -26.48
C GLY A 152 11.31 -5.25 -25.08
N CYS A 153 10.70 -4.22 -24.47
CA CYS A 153 11.09 -3.72 -23.15
C CYS A 153 10.83 -4.73 -22.03
N PHE A 154 9.85 -5.63 -22.19
CA PHE A 154 9.55 -6.68 -21.22
C PHE A 154 10.27 -8.02 -21.51
N LYS A 155 11.05 -8.12 -22.57
CA LYS A 155 11.78 -9.35 -22.88
C LYS A 155 12.87 -9.61 -21.85
N GLY A 156 12.82 -10.78 -21.19
CA GLY A 156 13.77 -11.16 -20.14
C GLY A 156 13.59 -10.41 -18.81
N VAL A 157 12.45 -9.76 -18.61
CA VAL A 157 12.06 -9.15 -17.32
C VAL A 157 11.40 -10.20 -16.44
N GLU A 158 11.77 -10.21 -15.16
CA GLU A 158 11.06 -10.92 -14.12
C GLU A 158 10.02 -9.96 -13.50
N PHE A 159 8.86 -10.47 -13.14
CA PHE A 159 7.83 -9.66 -12.47
C PHE A 159 7.67 -10.12 -11.03
N GLN A 160 7.52 -9.19 -10.11
CA GLN A 160 7.07 -9.49 -8.77
C GLN A 160 5.56 -9.27 -8.70
N ALA A 161 4.85 -10.31 -8.27
CA ALA A 161 3.46 -10.24 -7.85
C ALA A 161 3.38 -10.37 -6.32
N THR A 162 2.46 -9.66 -5.69
CA THR A 162 2.29 -9.66 -4.23
C THR A 162 1.26 -10.69 -3.75
N ASN A 163 0.38 -11.12 -4.64
CA ASN A 163 -0.65 -12.14 -4.41
C ASN A 163 -0.97 -12.92 -5.70
N ALA A 164 -1.77 -13.98 -5.58
CA ALA A 164 -2.13 -14.83 -6.71
C ALA A 164 -2.93 -14.10 -7.80
N GLU A 165 -3.79 -13.17 -7.42
CA GLU A 165 -4.59 -12.38 -8.39
C GLU A 165 -3.67 -11.51 -9.27
N GLU A 166 -2.65 -10.91 -8.67
CA GLU A 166 -1.67 -10.11 -9.41
C GLU A 166 -0.81 -10.98 -10.36
N VAL A 167 -0.55 -12.26 -10.02
CA VAL A 167 0.08 -13.22 -10.94
C VAL A 167 -0.77 -13.39 -12.19
N GLU A 168 -2.07 -13.60 -12.03
CA GLU A 168 -2.99 -13.78 -13.16
C GLU A 168 -3.14 -12.48 -13.99
N ASP A 169 -3.14 -11.32 -13.33
CA ASP A 169 -3.18 -10.04 -14.03
C ASP A 169 -1.91 -9.80 -14.85
N ILE A 170 -0.74 -10.13 -14.32
CA ILE A 170 0.53 -10.05 -15.07
C ILE A 170 0.49 -10.96 -16.28
N LYS A 171 0.12 -12.23 -16.12
CA LYS A 171 -0.01 -13.19 -17.23
C LYS A 171 -0.99 -12.74 -18.29
N ARG A 172 -2.13 -12.15 -17.88
CA ARG A 172 -3.16 -11.62 -18.79
C ARG A 172 -2.65 -10.46 -19.63
N TRP A 173 -1.96 -9.50 -19.02
CA TRP A 173 -1.60 -8.24 -19.69
C TRP A 173 -0.21 -8.26 -20.31
N ILE A 174 0.77 -8.90 -19.67
CA ILE A 174 2.14 -9.01 -20.19
C ILE A 174 2.29 -10.21 -21.11
N GLY A 175 1.79 -11.38 -20.72
CA GLY A 175 1.82 -12.62 -21.50
C GLY A 175 1.92 -13.84 -20.60
N ARG A 176 1.41 -14.98 -21.08
CA ARG A 176 1.40 -16.24 -20.31
C ARG A 176 2.79 -16.72 -19.93
N GLU A 177 3.79 -16.41 -20.77
CA GLU A 177 5.21 -16.78 -20.59
C GLU A 177 5.99 -15.80 -19.68
N ALA A 178 5.31 -14.80 -19.08
CA ALA A 178 5.97 -13.88 -18.17
C ALA A 178 6.50 -14.64 -16.95
N LYS A 179 7.79 -14.43 -16.62
CA LYS A 179 8.39 -14.97 -15.41
C LYS A 179 7.90 -14.17 -14.22
N VAL A 180 7.06 -14.78 -13.37
CA VAL A 180 6.45 -14.12 -12.23
C VAL A 180 6.91 -14.78 -10.94
N ASN A 181 7.42 -13.96 -10.01
CA ASN A 181 7.81 -14.36 -8.67
C ASN A 181 6.71 -13.88 -7.70
N LEU A 182 6.05 -14.80 -7.02
CA LEU A 182 5.05 -14.50 -5.99
C LEU A 182 5.77 -14.18 -4.68
N VAL A 183 5.94 -12.88 -4.42
CA VAL A 183 6.62 -12.36 -3.23
C VAL A 183 5.73 -11.28 -2.61
N PRO A 184 5.05 -11.57 -1.49
CA PRO A 184 4.18 -10.64 -0.80
C PRO A 184 4.91 -9.37 -0.35
N ASN A 185 4.16 -8.28 -0.20
CA ASN A 185 4.71 -7.09 0.45
C ASN A 185 5.01 -7.38 1.92
N LEU A 186 6.02 -6.72 2.44
CA LEU A 186 6.34 -6.78 3.86
C LEU A 186 5.59 -5.68 4.62
N GLY A 187 5.02 -6.03 5.75
CA GLY A 187 4.51 -5.05 6.70
C GLY A 187 5.64 -4.24 7.33
N ARG A 188 5.29 -3.13 7.96
CA ARG A 188 6.23 -2.39 8.81
C ARG A 188 6.75 -3.32 9.92
N LYS A 189 8.00 -3.16 10.31
CA LYS A 189 8.52 -3.79 11.53
C LYS A 189 7.81 -3.17 12.73
N LEU A 190 6.81 -3.88 13.22
CA LEU A 190 6.05 -3.49 14.40
C LEU A 190 6.55 -4.29 15.59
N GLU A 191 6.65 -3.62 16.73
CA GLU A 191 6.87 -4.34 17.98
C GLU A 191 5.59 -5.11 18.33
N SER A 192 5.77 -6.38 18.68
CA SER A 192 4.69 -7.22 19.23
C SER A 192 4.40 -6.72 20.66
N LYS A 193 3.40 -5.85 20.78
CA LYS A 193 2.90 -5.37 22.07
C LYS A 193 1.48 -5.88 22.25
N ALA A 194 1.09 -6.13 23.49
CA ALA A 194 -0.31 -6.40 23.81
C ALA A 194 -1.19 -5.25 23.28
N PRO A 195 -2.38 -5.56 22.73
CA PRO A 195 -3.32 -4.54 22.32
C PRO A 195 -3.62 -3.55 23.45
N ALA A 196 -3.64 -2.26 23.13
CA ALA A 196 -4.07 -1.25 24.10
C ALA A 196 -5.53 -1.51 24.49
N ALA A 197 -5.80 -1.51 25.79
CA ALA A 197 -7.16 -1.65 26.29
C ALA A 197 -8.01 -0.47 25.81
N ILE A 198 -9.23 -0.77 25.38
CA ILE A 198 -10.22 0.23 24.99
C ILE A 198 -11.58 -0.15 25.59
N SER A 199 -12.24 0.82 26.21
CA SER A 199 -13.57 0.60 26.77
C SER A 199 -14.61 0.53 25.66
N LYS A 200 -15.46 -0.49 25.67
CA LYS A 200 -16.59 -0.70 24.76
C LYS A 200 -17.87 -0.83 25.55
N ARG A 201 -18.85 0.03 25.25
CA ARG A 201 -20.20 -0.02 25.80
C ARG A 201 -21.18 -0.36 24.69
N ALA A 202 -22.19 -1.15 25.00
CA ALA A 202 -23.32 -1.34 24.11
C ALA A 202 -23.97 0.02 23.80
N GLY A 203 -24.34 0.25 22.55
CA GLY A 203 -24.86 1.53 22.06
C GLY A 203 -23.80 2.56 21.65
N GLU A 204 -22.49 2.26 21.76
CA GLU A 204 -21.39 3.16 21.38
C GLU A 204 -20.44 2.48 20.38
N LEU A 205 -20.07 3.18 19.31
CA LEU A 205 -19.11 2.66 18.32
C LEU A 205 -18.16 3.76 17.84
N ARG A 206 -16.86 3.48 17.90
CA ARG A 206 -15.80 4.32 17.33
C ARG A 206 -15.12 3.60 16.18
N LEU A 207 -15.24 4.17 14.99
CA LEU A 207 -14.63 3.66 13.75
C LEU A 207 -13.49 4.58 13.31
N VAL A 208 -12.52 4.02 12.62
CA VAL A 208 -11.44 4.79 12.01
C VAL A 208 -11.14 4.27 10.60
N SER A 209 -10.77 5.19 9.71
CA SER A 209 -10.16 4.89 8.42
C SER A 209 -8.88 5.70 8.28
N VAL A 210 -7.76 5.04 7.92
CA VAL A 210 -6.48 5.71 7.68
C VAL A 210 -6.00 5.40 6.27
N GLY A 211 -6.16 6.37 5.39
CA GLY A 211 -5.80 6.26 3.99
C GLY A 211 -6.25 7.48 3.20
N ARG A 212 -5.81 7.60 1.95
CA ARG A 212 -6.22 8.69 1.07
C ARG A 212 -7.75 8.75 0.94
N ILE A 213 -8.31 9.95 0.96
CA ILE A 213 -9.72 10.13 0.60
C ILE A 213 -9.84 10.11 -0.93
N ALA A 214 -10.23 8.97 -1.46
CA ALA A 214 -10.22 8.71 -2.90
C ALA A 214 -11.20 7.59 -3.27
N PRO A 215 -11.70 7.55 -4.51
CA PRO A 215 -12.67 6.53 -4.95
C PRO A 215 -12.21 5.09 -4.73
N GLU A 216 -10.93 4.81 -4.87
CA GLU A 216 -10.38 3.47 -4.66
C GLU A 216 -10.42 3.01 -3.19
N LYS A 217 -10.46 3.96 -2.24
CA LYS A 217 -10.64 3.66 -0.81
C LYS A 217 -12.11 3.55 -0.41
N ASN A 218 -12.99 3.98 -1.29
CA ASN A 218 -14.44 3.84 -1.18
C ASN A 218 -15.03 4.51 0.08
N THR A 219 -14.47 5.67 0.45
CA THR A 219 -14.86 6.43 1.65
C THR A 219 -16.33 6.82 1.62
N LEU A 220 -16.88 7.18 0.45
CA LEU A 220 -18.28 7.51 0.29
C LEU A 220 -19.19 6.32 0.68
N PHE A 221 -18.87 5.13 0.18
CA PHE A 221 -19.60 3.91 0.55
C PHE A 221 -19.54 3.68 2.08
N ALA A 222 -18.37 3.83 2.71
CA ALA A 222 -18.25 3.68 4.16
C ALA A 222 -19.16 4.64 4.93
N ILE A 223 -19.24 5.91 4.51
CA ILE A 223 -20.13 6.92 5.11
C ILE A 223 -21.60 6.55 4.93
N GLU A 224 -21.98 6.09 3.71
CA GLU A 224 -23.34 5.72 3.39
C GLU A 224 -23.87 4.55 4.24
N GLN A 225 -22.99 3.62 4.67
CA GLN A 225 -23.40 2.52 5.53
C GLN A 225 -23.74 2.96 6.97
N LEU A 226 -23.43 4.20 7.35
CA LEU A 226 -23.73 4.74 8.68
C LEU A 226 -25.09 5.44 8.77
N ARG A 227 -25.84 5.59 7.67
CA ARG A 227 -27.09 6.37 7.62
C ARG A 227 -28.19 5.84 8.57
N GLU A 228 -28.24 4.55 8.76
CA GLU A 228 -29.26 3.87 9.55
C GLU A 228 -28.73 3.40 10.91
N ALA A 229 -27.45 3.72 11.23
CA ALA A 229 -26.80 3.23 12.43
C ALA A 229 -27.52 3.70 13.70
N GLN A 230 -27.82 2.74 14.57
CA GLN A 230 -28.39 2.99 15.89
C GLN A 230 -27.25 3.24 16.90
N GLY A 231 -27.58 3.90 18.03
CA GLY A 231 -26.57 4.24 19.04
C GLY A 231 -25.66 5.40 18.64
N GLU A 232 -24.67 5.68 19.47
CA GLU A 232 -23.69 6.76 19.23
C GLU A 232 -22.53 6.24 18.40
N VAL A 233 -22.40 6.71 17.15
CA VAL A 233 -21.35 6.30 16.22
C VAL A 233 -20.44 7.48 15.91
N ARG A 234 -19.13 7.28 16.07
CA ARG A 234 -18.11 8.20 15.61
C ARG A 234 -17.22 7.53 14.56
N PHE A 235 -16.97 8.22 13.47
CA PHE A 235 -16.09 7.75 12.39
C PHE A 235 -15.04 8.80 12.05
N ASP A 236 -13.78 8.52 12.39
CA ASP A 236 -12.64 9.38 12.14
C ASP A 236 -11.94 8.98 10.84
N LEU A 237 -11.78 9.93 9.91
CA LEU A 237 -11.16 9.77 8.61
C LEU A 237 -9.79 10.47 8.59
N TYR A 238 -8.70 9.72 8.50
CA TYR A 238 -7.35 10.26 8.42
C TYR A 238 -6.77 10.08 7.02
N GLY A 239 -6.37 11.18 6.39
CA GLY A 239 -5.66 11.14 5.12
C GLY A 239 -5.92 12.32 4.19
N THR A 240 -5.03 12.47 3.24
CA THR A 240 -5.08 13.56 2.26
C THR A 240 -6.24 13.36 1.28
N VAL A 241 -6.95 14.42 0.98
CA VAL A 241 -7.97 14.46 -0.09
C VAL A 241 -7.27 14.49 -1.45
N TYR A 242 -7.51 13.49 -2.25
CA TYR A 242 -6.91 13.33 -3.59
C TYR A 242 -7.78 13.88 -4.71
N ASP A 243 -9.10 13.75 -4.55
CA ASP A 243 -10.11 14.16 -5.52
C ASP A 243 -11.13 15.05 -4.80
N GLN A 244 -11.09 16.34 -5.09
CA GLN A 244 -11.96 17.34 -4.47
C GLN A 244 -13.44 17.12 -4.84
N ALA A 245 -13.74 16.67 -6.06
CA ALA A 245 -15.10 16.39 -6.48
C ALA A 245 -15.66 15.17 -5.73
N TYR A 246 -14.82 14.14 -5.53
CA TYR A 246 -15.17 12.99 -4.71
C TYR A 246 -15.37 13.37 -3.23
N TRP A 247 -14.50 14.20 -2.69
CA TRP A 247 -14.62 14.69 -1.31
C TRP A 247 -15.89 15.49 -1.09
N LYS A 248 -16.27 16.36 -2.04
CA LYS A 248 -17.54 17.09 -1.97
C LYS A 248 -18.72 16.14 -1.84
N ARG A 249 -18.77 15.04 -2.59
CA ARG A 249 -19.82 14.02 -2.46
C ARG A 249 -19.80 13.34 -1.08
N CYS A 250 -18.62 13.10 -0.52
CA CYS A 250 -18.49 12.58 0.85
C CYS A 250 -19.09 13.58 1.86
N GLN A 251 -18.78 14.87 1.75
CA GLN A 251 -19.32 15.91 2.62
C GLN A 251 -20.84 16.04 2.50
N GLU A 252 -21.39 15.96 1.27
CA GLU A 252 -22.84 15.94 1.04
C GLU A 252 -23.49 14.73 1.72
N SER A 253 -22.86 13.57 1.70
CA SER A 253 -23.36 12.38 2.39
C SER A 253 -23.23 12.50 3.91
N ILE A 254 -22.14 13.08 4.43
CA ILE A 254 -21.98 13.36 5.87
C ILE A 254 -23.06 14.28 6.40
N ALA A 255 -23.41 15.33 5.64
CA ALA A 255 -24.47 16.28 6.04
C ALA A 255 -25.87 15.65 6.13
N GLN A 256 -26.07 14.46 5.57
CA GLN A 256 -27.34 13.72 5.59
C GLN A 256 -27.38 12.66 6.70
N LEU A 257 -26.33 12.50 7.50
CA LEU A 257 -26.30 11.53 8.58
C LEU A 257 -27.15 11.97 9.77
N PRO A 258 -27.73 11.03 10.53
CA PRO A 258 -28.49 11.35 11.72
C PRO A 258 -27.58 11.92 12.83
N LEU A 259 -28.18 12.64 13.78
CA LEU A 259 -27.44 13.37 14.82
C LEU A 259 -26.59 12.50 15.75
N ASN A 260 -26.92 11.23 15.87
CA ASN A 260 -26.17 10.24 16.65
C ASN A 260 -24.93 9.71 15.92
N VAL A 261 -24.72 10.08 14.65
CA VAL A 261 -23.55 9.67 13.84
C VAL A 261 -22.69 10.89 13.56
N LYS A 262 -21.44 10.84 14.00
CA LYS A 262 -20.45 11.91 13.78
C LYS A 262 -19.32 11.40 12.90
N VAL A 263 -19.06 12.08 11.79
CA VAL A 263 -17.92 11.79 10.90
C VAL A 263 -17.01 13.00 10.89
N GLU A 264 -15.76 12.80 11.28
CA GLU A 264 -14.74 13.85 11.31
C GLU A 264 -13.58 13.51 10.36
N TRP A 265 -13.21 14.45 9.51
CA TRP A 265 -12.03 14.32 8.66
C TRP A 265 -10.84 15.04 9.30
N HIS A 266 -9.74 14.32 9.35
CA HIS A 266 -8.43 14.80 9.75
C HIS A 266 -7.47 14.67 8.57
N ASP A 267 -6.60 15.62 8.39
CA ASP A 267 -5.61 15.56 7.29
C ASP A 267 -4.61 14.42 7.50
N HIS A 268 -3.60 14.38 6.67
CA HIS A 268 -2.52 13.39 6.72
C HIS A 268 -1.85 13.36 8.11
N ILE A 269 -1.61 12.15 8.61
CA ILE A 269 -0.83 11.91 9.82
C ILE A 269 0.46 11.15 9.49
N GLY A 270 1.52 11.43 10.24
CA GLY A 270 2.78 10.70 10.15
C GLY A 270 2.61 9.23 10.53
N GLU A 271 3.47 8.38 9.99
CA GLU A 271 3.40 6.92 10.23
C GLU A 271 3.49 6.54 11.70
N GLU A 272 4.23 7.31 12.50
CA GLU A 272 4.39 7.11 13.94
C GLU A 272 3.08 7.28 14.72
N ARG A 273 2.13 8.06 14.19
CA ARG A 273 0.84 8.34 14.80
C ARG A 273 -0.27 7.38 14.39
N VAL A 274 -0.09 6.64 13.29
CA VAL A 274 -1.13 5.75 12.72
C VAL A 274 -1.60 4.74 13.75
N ARG A 275 -0.68 4.07 14.44
CA ARG A 275 -1.03 3.09 15.47
C ARG A 275 -1.86 3.73 16.60
N GLY A 276 -1.47 4.91 17.08
CA GLY A 276 -2.16 5.58 18.17
C GLY A 276 -3.61 5.93 17.84
N VAL A 277 -3.90 6.38 16.60
CA VAL A 277 -5.29 6.69 16.20
C VAL A 277 -6.11 5.42 16.01
N ILE A 278 -5.50 4.34 15.51
CA ILE A 278 -6.16 3.03 15.40
C ILE A 278 -6.51 2.49 16.78
N GLU A 279 -5.61 2.59 17.77
CA GLU A 279 -5.82 2.11 19.13
C GLU A 279 -6.96 2.83 19.86
N GLN A 280 -7.35 4.03 19.44
CA GLN A 280 -8.48 4.78 19.98
C GLN A 280 -9.85 4.40 19.38
N ALA A 281 -9.86 3.60 18.32
CA ALA A 281 -11.08 3.11 17.67
C ALA A 281 -11.44 1.68 18.11
N HIS A 282 -12.72 1.33 17.99
CA HIS A 282 -13.19 -0.04 18.20
C HIS A 282 -12.93 -0.92 16.98
N ALA A 283 -13.04 -0.37 15.75
CA ALA A 283 -12.78 -1.11 14.52
C ALA A 283 -12.25 -0.17 13.42
N VAL A 284 -11.59 -0.77 12.42
CA VAL A 284 -11.18 -0.08 11.20
C VAL A 284 -12.20 -0.36 10.11
N LEU A 285 -12.80 0.69 9.55
CA LEU A 285 -13.74 0.61 8.43
C LEU A 285 -13.06 1.09 7.13
N MET A 286 -12.73 0.14 6.24
CA MET A 286 -12.02 0.44 4.98
C MET A 286 -12.52 -0.46 3.83
N PRO A 287 -13.72 -0.21 3.26
CA PRO A 287 -14.31 -1.02 2.20
C PRO A 287 -13.69 -0.69 0.83
N SER A 288 -12.36 -0.75 0.72
CA SER A 288 -11.61 -0.41 -0.49
C SER A 288 -12.07 -1.23 -1.70
N VAL A 289 -12.07 -0.62 -2.89
CA VAL A 289 -12.39 -1.31 -4.16
C VAL A 289 -11.33 -2.35 -4.52
N GLY A 290 -10.15 -2.25 -3.93
CA GLY A 290 -9.06 -3.21 -4.09
C GLY A 290 -7.82 -2.77 -3.31
N GLU A 291 -7.14 -3.74 -2.73
CA GLU A 291 -5.88 -3.55 -2.01
C GLU A 291 -4.88 -4.62 -2.39
N ASN A 292 -3.64 -4.22 -2.60
CA ASN A 292 -2.56 -5.17 -2.84
C ASN A 292 -2.02 -5.81 -1.56
N PHE A 293 -2.06 -5.05 -0.45
CA PHE A 293 -1.57 -5.51 0.83
C PHE A 293 -2.42 -4.99 2.00
N GLY A 294 -2.70 -3.67 2.05
CA GLY A 294 -3.42 -3.05 3.14
C GLY A 294 -2.53 -2.85 4.38
N HIS A 295 -1.48 -2.03 4.28
CA HIS A 295 -0.57 -1.76 5.40
C HIS A 295 -1.31 -1.33 6.67
N THR A 296 -2.29 -0.43 6.55
CA THR A 296 -3.13 0.02 7.67
C THR A 296 -3.95 -1.13 8.25
N MET A 297 -4.40 -2.08 7.42
CA MET A 297 -5.15 -3.25 7.89
C MET A 297 -4.26 -4.14 8.76
N LEU A 298 -2.99 -4.38 8.37
CA LEU A 298 -2.04 -5.10 9.22
C LEU A 298 -1.78 -4.36 10.54
N GLU A 299 -1.59 -3.03 10.47
CA GLU A 299 -1.37 -2.21 11.67
C GLU A 299 -2.58 -2.30 12.63
N ALA A 300 -3.81 -2.33 12.09
CA ALA A 300 -5.03 -2.52 12.87
C ALA A 300 -5.08 -3.90 13.54
N LEU A 301 -4.80 -4.96 12.79
CA LEU A 301 -4.76 -6.31 13.34
C LEU A 301 -3.73 -6.44 14.47
N VAL A 302 -2.52 -5.90 14.27
CA VAL A 302 -1.47 -5.90 15.30
C VAL A 302 -1.87 -5.07 16.53
N ALA A 303 -2.65 -4.00 16.35
CA ALA A 303 -3.23 -3.21 17.43
C ALA A 303 -4.47 -3.88 18.08
N GLY A 304 -4.87 -5.07 17.62
CA GLY A 304 -6.05 -5.77 18.12
C GLY A 304 -7.37 -5.11 17.73
N ARG A 305 -7.42 -4.42 16.59
CA ARG A 305 -8.66 -3.79 16.12
C ARG A 305 -9.23 -4.59 14.96
N PRO A 306 -10.46 -5.12 15.10
CA PRO A 306 -11.12 -5.86 14.02
C PRO A 306 -11.32 -4.98 12.80
N LEU A 307 -11.29 -5.62 11.63
CA LEU A 307 -11.44 -4.97 10.34
C LEU A 307 -12.88 -5.13 9.82
N LEU A 308 -13.47 -4.06 9.30
CA LEU A 308 -14.65 -4.12 8.44
C LEU A 308 -14.23 -3.63 7.05
N ILE A 309 -13.97 -4.57 6.15
CA ILE A 309 -13.34 -4.32 4.87
C ILE A 309 -14.07 -5.02 3.73
N SER A 310 -13.71 -4.71 2.49
CA SER A 310 -14.22 -5.46 1.35
C SER A 310 -13.47 -6.79 1.16
N ASP A 311 -14.13 -7.74 0.51
CA ASP A 311 -13.55 -9.00 0.04
C ASP A 311 -12.50 -8.82 -1.07
N ARG A 312 -12.19 -7.57 -1.48
CA ARG A 312 -11.22 -7.21 -2.52
C ARG A 312 -9.85 -6.84 -1.97
N THR A 313 -9.52 -7.43 -0.83
CA THR A 313 -8.23 -7.28 -0.15
C THR A 313 -7.56 -8.65 0.01
N PRO A 314 -6.26 -8.72 0.32
CA PRO A 314 -5.60 -10.00 0.62
C PRO A 314 -5.97 -10.58 1.99
N TRP A 315 -6.70 -9.85 2.83
CA TRP A 315 -7.13 -10.27 4.16
C TRP A 315 -8.47 -11.00 4.04
N LYS A 316 -8.46 -12.33 4.21
CA LYS A 316 -9.59 -13.22 3.97
C LYS A 316 -9.98 -14.03 5.20
N ASP A 317 -11.23 -14.48 5.20
CA ASP A 317 -11.81 -15.32 6.26
C ASP A 317 -11.70 -14.68 7.65
N LEU A 318 -11.90 -13.36 7.72
CA LEU A 318 -11.68 -12.58 8.94
C LEU A 318 -12.70 -12.94 10.01
N GLU A 319 -13.94 -13.20 9.63
CA GLU A 319 -15.01 -13.56 10.56
C GLU A 319 -14.73 -14.91 11.25
N ALA A 320 -14.33 -15.92 10.50
CA ALA A 320 -13.94 -17.22 11.04
C ALA A 320 -12.75 -17.14 12.01
N LYS A 321 -11.86 -16.15 11.80
CA LYS A 321 -10.70 -15.87 12.65
C LYS A 321 -11.02 -14.90 13.81
N ARG A 322 -12.27 -14.42 13.91
CA ARG A 322 -12.68 -13.33 14.82
C ARG A 322 -11.76 -12.10 14.74
N ALA A 323 -11.32 -11.79 13.51
CA ALA A 323 -10.42 -10.68 13.26
C ALA A 323 -11.08 -9.52 12.50
N GLY A 324 -12.36 -9.66 12.16
CA GLY A 324 -13.15 -8.70 11.41
C GLY A 324 -14.05 -9.37 10.38
N TRP A 325 -14.44 -8.61 9.36
CA TRP A 325 -15.35 -9.04 8.30
C TRP A 325 -14.80 -8.56 6.94
N ASP A 326 -14.71 -9.48 5.98
CA ASP A 326 -14.32 -9.25 4.60
C ASP A 326 -15.53 -9.50 3.69
N LEU A 327 -16.26 -8.43 3.36
CA LEU A 327 -17.59 -8.49 2.77
C LEU A 327 -17.61 -8.05 1.30
N PRO A 328 -18.49 -8.66 0.45
CA PRO A 328 -18.72 -8.17 -0.91
C PRO A 328 -19.28 -6.74 -0.92
N LEU A 329 -18.72 -5.86 -1.76
CA LEU A 329 -19.22 -4.49 -1.91
C LEU A 329 -20.63 -4.44 -2.52
N GLU A 330 -21.04 -5.50 -3.19
CA GLU A 330 -22.36 -5.68 -3.78
C GLU A 330 -23.47 -5.96 -2.76
N GLU A 331 -23.10 -6.22 -1.50
CA GLU A 331 -23.99 -6.55 -0.37
C GLU A 331 -23.86 -5.49 0.75
N PRO A 332 -24.25 -4.21 0.49
CA PRO A 332 -24.07 -3.12 1.45
C PRO A 332 -24.85 -3.34 2.77
N GLU A 333 -25.94 -4.10 2.73
CA GLU A 333 -26.73 -4.48 3.91
C GLU A 333 -25.93 -5.32 4.92
N ARG A 334 -24.96 -6.12 4.46
CA ARG A 334 -24.07 -6.86 5.37
C ARG A 334 -23.14 -5.93 6.12
N PHE A 335 -22.63 -4.86 5.48
CA PHE A 335 -21.84 -3.85 6.18
C PHE A 335 -22.67 -3.16 7.27
N ARG A 336 -23.93 -2.80 6.97
CA ARG A 336 -24.85 -2.22 7.96
C ARG A 336 -25.10 -3.18 9.11
N GLY A 337 -25.38 -4.45 8.82
CA GLY A 337 -25.57 -5.49 9.83
C GLY A 337 -24.38 -5.62 10.79
N VAL A 338 -23.16 -5.62 10.27
CA VAL A 338 -21.94 -5.66 11.09
C VAL A 338 -21.76 -4.38 11.92
N ILE A 339 -22.11 -3.22 11.38
CA ILE A 339 -22.07 -1.96 12.14
C ILE A 339 -23.04 -2.04 13.32
N GLU A 340 -24.28 -2.53 13.12
CA GLU A 340 -25.26 -2.74 14.19
C GLU A 340 -24.76 -3.77 15.22
N GLU A 341 -24.18 -4.88 14.77
CA GLU A 341 -23.55 -5.86 15.65
C GLU A 341 -22.46 -5.22 16.52
N LEU A 342 -21.57 -4.45 15.92
CA LEU A 342 -20.52 -3.71 16.63
C LEU A 342 -21.06 -2.69 17.60
N VAL A 343 -22.14 -2.00 17.26
CA VAL A 343 -22.84 -1.06 18.18
C VAL A 343 -23.40 -1.81 19.38
N ALA A 344 -24.04 -2.94 19.17
CA ALA A 344 -24.70 -3.72 20.22
C ALA A 344 -23.71 -4.45 21.16
N MET A 345 -22.46 -4.67 20.74
CA MET A 345 -21.48 -5.41 21.54
C MET A 345 -21.19 -4.71 22.87
N ASP A 346 -21.18 -5.49 23.94
CA ASP A 346 -20.58 -5.12 25.22
C ASP A 346 -19.06 -5.42 25.25
N GLN A 347 -18.39 -5.12 26.34
CA GLN A 347 -16.94 -5.33 26.48
C GLN A 347 -16.52 -6.81 26.29
N PRO A 348 -17.15 -7.82 26.96
CA PRO A 348 -16.78 -9.23 26.81
C PRO A 348 -16.90 -9.75 25.38
N ALA A 349 -17.99 -9.40 24.67
CA ALA A 349 -18.19 -9.76 23.28
C ALA A 349 -17.14 -9.12 22.37
N TYR A 350 -16.86 -7.83 22.57
CA TYR A 350 -15.86 -7.09 21.81
C TYR A 350 -14.43 -7.62 22.04
N ASP A 351 -14.07 -7.99 23.28
CA ASP A 351 -12.74 -8.51 23.63
C ASP A 351 -12.40 -9.81 22.84
N ALA A 352 -13.40 -10.58 22.45
CA ALA A 352 -13.17 -11.76 21.61
C ALA A 352 -12.64 -11.37 20.22
N TRP A 353 -13.14 -10.29 19.64
CA TRP A 353 -12.67 -9.76 18.36
C TRP A 353 -11.30 -9.11 18.48
N VAL A 354 -11.03 -8.39 19.58
CA VAL A 354 -9.70 -7.84 19.88
C VAL A 354 -8.65 -8.93 19.92
N ARG A 355 -8.93 -10.04 20.64
CA ARG A 355 -8.01 -11.19 20.71
C ARG A 355 -7.79 -11.86 19.37
N GLY A 356 -8.84 -12.06 18.58
CA GLY A 356 -8.75 -12.65 17.25
C GLY A 356 -7.94 -11.80 16.28
N ALA A 357 -8.20 -10.49 16.24
CA ALA A 357 -7.44 -9.53 15.42
C ALA A 357 -5.96 -9.52 15.80
N ALA A 358 -5.65 -9.41 17.10
CA ALA A 358 -4.27 -9.43 17.59
C ALA A 358 -3.55 -10.75 17.25
N ALA A 359 -4.21 -11.89 17.42
CA ALA A 359 -3.64 -13.19 17.12
C ALA A 359 -3.30 -13.33 15.62
N LEU A 360 -4.18 -12.82 14.73
CA LEU A 360 -3.92 -12.81 13.29
C LEU A 360 -2.75 -11.89 12.95
N GLY A 361 -2.72 -10.67 13.50
CA GLY A 361 -1.65 -9.70 13.28
C GLY A 361 -0.29 -10.24 13.76
N GLN A 362 -0.24 -10.83 14.94
CA GLN A 362 0.98 -11.42 15.51
C GLN A 362 1.47 -12.63 14.70
N ARG A 363 0.56 -13.50 14.25
CA ARG A 363 0.91 -14.62 13.37
C ARG A 363 1.57 -14.14 12.09
N TYR A 364 1.05 -13.05 11.51
CA TYR A 364 1.65 -12.46 10.32
C TYR A 364 3.06 -11.91 10.59
N LEU A 365 3.26 -11.21 11.70
CA LEU A 365 4.58 -10.67 12.08
C LEU A 365 5.60 -11.77 12.40
N ALA A 366 5.16 -12.88 12.94
CA ALA A 366 6.01 -14.01 13.30
C ALA A 366 6.41 -14.90 12.10
N ASP A 367 5.72 -14.77 10.96
CA ASP A 367 6.00 -15.56 9.76
C ASP A 367 7.20 -15.02 8.98
N PRO A 368 8.36 -15.72 8.98
CA PRO A 368 9.55 -15.29 8.27
C PRO A 368 9.45 -15.48 6.75
N SER A 369 8.48 -16.26 6.27
CA SER A 369 8.42 -16.71 4.88
C SER A 369 8.38 -15.58 3.87
N SER A 370 7.69 -14.48 4.18
CA SER A 370 7.64 -13.29 3.30
C SER A 370 8.99 -12.57 3.22
N VAL A 371 9.73 -12.52 4.32
CA VAL A 371 11.10 -11.95 4.35
C VAL A 371 12.07 -12.83 3.58
N GLU A 372 12.00 -14.16 3.76
CA GLU A 372 12.84 -15.12 3.05
C GLU A 372 12.58 -15.10 1.54
N ARG A 373 11.32 -15.07 1.10
CA ARG A 373 10.96 -14.89 -0.31
C ARG A 373 11.46 -13.56 -0.87
N SER A 374 11.38 -12.49 -0.08
CA SER A 374 11.89 -11.18 -0.49
C SER A 374 13.41 -11.19 -0.64
N LEU A 375 14.14 -11.88 0.26
CA LEU A 375 15.58 -12.06 0.15
C LEU A 375 15.93 -12.90 -1.09
N ALA A 376 15.25 -14.02 -1.30
CA ALA A 376 15.45 -14.91 -2.45
C ALA A 376 15.20 -14.20 -3.78
N LEU A 377 14.29 -13.21 -3.83
CA LEU A 377 14.03 -12.42 -5.02
C LEU A 377 15.28 -11.69 -5.52
N PHE A 378 16.18 -11.26 -4.64
CA PHE A 378 17.40 -10.53 -4.96
C PHE A 378 18.66 -11.39 -4.94
N SER A 379 18.58 -12.61 -4.43
CA SER A 379 19.70 -13.56 -4.47
C SER A 379 19.87 -14.16 -5.88
N ARG A 380 21.08 -14.62 -6.17
CA ARG A 380 21.42 -15.25 -7.47
C ARG A 380 20.87 -16.65 -7.58
#